data_ac3cb47bc50180f127a49f90edc4de01
#
_entry.id   ac3cb47bc50180f127a49f90edc4de01
#
_cell.length_a   1.000
_cell.length_b   1.000
_cell.length_c   1.000
_cell.angle_alpha   90.00
_cell.angle_beta   90.00
_cell.angle_gamma   90.00
#
_symmetry.space_group_name_H-M   'P 1'
#
loop_
_entity.id
_entity.type
_entity.pdbx_description
1 polymer ?
#
loop_
_entity_poly.entity_id
_entity_poly.type
_entity_poly.pdbx_seq_one_letter_code
_entity_poly.pdbx_strand_id
1 'polypeptide(L)'
;MFSLCYIFFRPLFYILIKDPSGNKKWVDWFLPIAATLSLFILFVLCNVSPKIVGENGLFQNLKGFLQIMPGFYLTALAAISTFSNKSLDLLLPNPTPTISIVYNGNKINAMKLTRRRFLNYLFGYLTVLSLFLYFLIIITELFIGSRIITNLFFQNLMKPFILFIYTIFVWQMLFITMFGLYQLCERIHQIEQDDANGKKD
;
A
#
# COMPACT_ATOMS: atom_id res chain seq x y z
N MET A 1 -11.51 25.54 -6.23
CA MET A 1 -10.10 25.11 -6.07
C MET A 1 -9.94 23.96 -5.07
N PHE A 2 -10.61 23.96 -3.91
CA PHE A 2 -10.59 22.85 -2.94
C PHE A 2 -11.10 21.50 -3.48
N SER A 3 -11.96 21.50 -4.48
CA SER A 3 -12.54 20.28 -5.06
C SER A 3 -11.56 19.45 -5.89
N LEU A 4 -10.63 20.07 -6.61
CA LEU A 4 -9.63 19.36 -7.43
C LEU A 4 -8.61 18.63 -6.57
N CYS A 5 -8.02 19.29 -5.56
CA CYS A 5 -7.12 18.62 -4.62
C CYS A 5 -7.79 17.43 -3.93
N TYR A 6 -9.05 17.58 -3.53
CA TYR A 6 -9.81 16.48 -2.91
C TYR A 6 -9.95 15.26 -3.83
N ILE A 7 -10.18 15.49 -5.13
CA ILE A 7 -10.30 14.41 -6.13
C ILE A 7 -8.96 13.69 -6.32
N PHE A 8 -7.85 14.44 -6.45
CA PHE A 8 -6.52 13.87 -6.65
C PHE A 8 -6.04 13.05 -5.45
N PHE A 9 -6.34 13.48 -4.23
CA PHE A 9 -5.94 12.77 -3.00
C PHE A 9 -6.92 11.69 -2.54
N ARG A 10 -8.03 11.49 -3.25
CA ARG A 10 -9.04 10.49 -2.90
C ARG A 10 -8.50 9.06 -2.80
N PRO A 11 -7.57 8.58 -3.65
CA PRO A 11 -6.96 7.26 -3.47
C PRO A 11 -6.20 7.10 -2.15
N LEU A 12 -5.63 8.18 -1.62
CA LEU A 12 -4.90 8.16 -0.34
C LEU A 12 -5.83 8.05 0.89
N PHE A 13 -7.12 8.11 0.71
CA PHE A 13 -8.11 8.00 1.80
C PHE A 13 -8.11 6.65 2.48
N TYR A 14 -7.45 5.63 1.89
CA TYR A 14 -7.15 4.38 2.58
C TYR A 14 -6.47 4.61 3.94
N ILE A 15 -5.52 5.55 4.02
CA ILE A 15 -4.80 5.88 5.25
C ILE A 15 -5.76 6.44 6.33
N LEU A 16 -6.81 7.16 5.90
CA LEU A 16 -7.80 7.80 6.79
C LEU A 16 -8.89 6.85 7.28
N ILE A 17 -8.95 5.61 6.76
CA ILE A 17 -9.89 4.61 7.24
C ILE A 17 -9.57 4.26 8.69
N LYS A 18 -10.55 4.47 9.55
CA LYS A 18 -10.48 4.08 10.97
C LYS A 18 -10.99 2.67 11.12
N ASP A 19 -10.11 1.77 11.49
CA ASP A 19 -10.43 0.41 11.84
C ASP A 19 -10.42 0.27 13.36
N PRO A 20 -11.59 0.06 14.00
CA PRO A 20 -11.68 -0.10 15.44
C PRO A 20 -11.08 -1.42 15.94
N SER A 21 -10.87 -2.42 15.08
CA SER A 21 -10.21 -3.67 15.45
C SER A 21 -8.69 -3.52 15.69
N GLY A 22 -8.09 -2.42 15.20
CA GLY A 22 -6.65 -2.18 15.31
C GLY A 22 -5.78 -2.99 14.33
N ASN A 23 -6.31 -4.02 13.70
CA ASN A 23 -5.58 -4.93 12.80
C ASN A 23 -4.94 -4.18 11.62
N LYS A 24 -5.62 -3.15 11.11
CA LYS A 24 -5.11 -2.32 10.02
C LYS A 24 -3.78 -1.64 10.37
N LYS A 25 -3.63 -1.11 11.58
CA LYS A 25 -2.38 -0.45 12.02
C LYS A 25 -1.21 -1.43 12.08
N TRP A 26 -1.47 -2.68 12.47
CA TRP A 26 -0.47 -3.74 12.48
C TRP A 26 0.05 -4.06 11.08
N VAL A 27 -0.86 -4.20 10.11
CA VAL A 27 -0.51 -4.51 8.72
C VAL A 27 0.14 -3.31 8.02
N ASP A 28 -0.38 -2.09 8.23
CA ASP A 28 0.07 -0.91 7.51
C ASP A 28 1.42 -0.38 8.00
N TRP A 29 1.74 -0.52 9.31
CA TRP A 29 2.92 0.12 9.89
C TRP A 29 3.81 -0.83 10.66
N PHE A 30 3.23 -1.64 11.56
CA PHE A 30 4.04 -2.46 12.46
C PHE A 30 4.80 -3.56 11.73
N LEU A 31 4.13 -4.33 10.87
CA LEU A 31 4.76 -5.39 10.09
C LEU A 31 5.84 -4.86 9.13
N PRO A 32 5.62 -3.78 8.34
CA PRO A 32 6.64 -3.21 7.48
C PRO A 32 7.88 -2.75 8.23
N ILE A 33 7.70 -2.08 9.38
CA ILE A 33 8.81 -1.61 10.20
C ILE A 33 9.58 -2.80 10.78
N ALA A 34 8.89 -3.81 11.33
CA ALA A 34 9.53 -5.00 11.89
C ALA A 34 10.32 -5.77 10.81
N ALA A 35 9.74 -5.96 9.62
CA ALA A 35 10.41 -6.62 8.49
C ALA A 35 11.64 -5.83 8.02
N THR A 36 11.55 -4.50 7.96
CA THR A 36 12.69 -3.65 7.60
C THR A 36 13.80 -3.73 8.63
N LEU A 37 13.46 -3.65 9.92
CA LEU A 37 14.45 -3.78 11.00
C LEU A 37 15.13 -5.14 10.98
N SER A 38 14.37 -6.22 10.79
CA SER A 38 14.97 -7.58 10.71
C SER A 38 15.95 -7.70 9.54
N LEU A 39 15.62 -7.13 8.37
CA LEU A 39 16.49 -7.13 7.21
C LEU A 39 17.76 -6.32 7.45
N PHE A 40 17.67 -5.16 8.08
CA PHE A 40 18.85 -4.34 8.41
C PHE A 40 19.73 -5.01 9.46
N ILE A 41 19.16 -5.68 10.46
CA ILE A 41 19.90 -6.48 11.43
C ILE A 41 20.66 -7.59 10.72
N LEU A 42 20.03 -8.30 9.76
CA LEU A 42 20.71 -9.33 8.96
C LEU A 42 21.89 -8.76 8.15
N PHE A 43 21.74 -7.57 7.53
CA PHE A 43 22.84 -6.93 6.82
C PHE A 43 24.04 -6.63 7.74
N VAL A 44 23.77 -6.16 8.96
CA VAL A 44 24.82 -5.89 9.95
C VAL A 44 25.50 -7.18 10.42
N LEU A 45 24.72 -8.22 10.75
CA LEU A 45 25.26 -9.51 11.23
C LEU A 45 26.07 -10.22 10.16
N CYS A 46 25.66 -10.18 8.91
CA CYS A 46 26.36 -10.82 7.80
C CYS A 46 27.49 -9.96 7.21
N ASN A 47 27.73 -8.75 7.73
CA ASN A 47 28.69 -7.78 7.16
C ASN A 47 28.48 -7.52 5.65
N VAL A 48 27.23 -7.59 5.18
CA VAL A 48 26.88 -7.37 3.79
C VAL A 48 26.53 -5.90 3.59
N SER A 49 27.29 -5.20 2.75
CA SER A 49 26.95 -3.86 2.29
C SER A 49 26.24 -3.97 0.92
N PRO A 50 24.91 -3.84 0.85
CA PRO A 50 24.20 -3.97 -0.41
C PRO A 50 24.61 -2.87 -1.38
N LYS A 51 24.89 -3.23 -2.63
CA LYS A 51 25.10 -2.28 -3.71
C LYS A 51 23.76 -1.61 -4.02
N ILE A 52 23.61 -0.33 -3.66
CA ILE A 52 22.32 0.38 -3.74
C ILE A 52 22.08 0.89 -5.16
N VAL A 53 23.10 1.49 -5.79
CA VAL A 53 23.02 2.16 -7.10
C VAL A 53 24.02 1.57 -8.07
N GLY A 54 23.70 1.59 -9.36
CA GLY A 54 24.53 1.10 -10.46
C GLY A 54 24.02 -0.21 -11.07
N GLU A 55 24.78 -0.75 -12.03
CA GLU A 55 24.44 -2.03 -12.67
C GLU A 55 24.34 -3.16 -11.63
N ASN A 56 23.23 -3.88 -11.65
CA ASN A 56 22.86 -4.90 -10.67
C ASN A 56 22.66 -4.37 -9.23
N GLY A 57 22.40 -3.06 -9.07
CA GLY A 57 22.06 -2.46 -7.79
C GLY A 57 20.63 -2.81 -7.35
N LEU A 58 20.37 -2.66 -6.05
CA LEU A 58 19.06 -2.93 -5.46
C LEU A 58 17.96 -2.05 -6.09
N PHE A 59 18.26 -0.78 -6.38
CA PHE A 59 17.31 0.13 -7.00
C PHE A 59 16.94 -0.27 -8.42
N GLN A 60 17.87 -0.83 -9.19
CA GLN A 60 17.57 -1.31 -10.54
C GLN A 60 16.58 -2.48 -10.52
N ASN A 61 16.76 -3.42 -9.59
CA ASN A 61 15.85 -4.55 -9.42
C ASN A 61 14.47 -4.11 -8.91
N LEU A 62 14.43 -3.21 -7.92
CA LEU A 62 13.18 -2.63 -7.41
C LEU A 62 12.42 -1.82 -8.47
N LYS A 63 13.14 -1.09 -9.33
CA LYS A 63 12.55 -0.32 -10.42
C LYS A 63 11.81 -1.22 -11.41
N GLY A 64 12.39 -2.36 -11.80
CA GLY A 64 11.72 -3.34 -12.66
C GLY A 64 10.45 -3.88 -12.02
N PHE A 65 10.47 -4.20 -10.72
CA PHE A 65 9.31 -4.65 -9.97
C PHE A 65 8.23 -3.55 -9.87
N LEU A 66 8.61 -2.34 -9.46
CA LEU A 66 7.68 -1.23 -9.28
C LEU A 66 7.05 -0.74 -10.60
N GLN A 67 7.71 -0.96 -11.74
CA GLN A 67 7.17 -0.62 -13.05
C GLN A 67 5.92 -1.44 -13.41
N ILE A 68 5.85 -2.68 -12.94
CA ILE A 68 4.74 -3.60 -13.25
C ILE A 68 3.57 -3.41 -12.27
N MET A 69 3.83 -3.04 -11.02
CA MET A 69 2.85 -2.99 -9.94
C MET A 69 1.64 -2.07 -10.19
N PRO A 70 1.78 -0.84 -10.73
CA PRO A 70 0.63 0.02 -11.02
C PRO A 70 -0.37 -0.62 -11.97
N GLY A 71 0.12 -1.30 -13.03
CA GLY A 71 -0.72 -2.02 -13.98
C GLY A 71 -1.52 -3.14 -13.32
N PHE A 72 -0.87 -3.92 -12.45
CA PHE A 72 -1.53 -4.95 -11.67
C PHE A 72 -2.64 -4.40 -10.77
N TYR A 73 -2.38 -3.33 -10.03
CA TYR A 73 -3.38 -2.73 -9.13
C TYR A 73 -4.53 -2.06 -9.88
N LEU A 74 -4.27 -1.44 -11.03
CA LEU A 74 -5.33 -0.88 -11.88
C LEU A 74 -6.23 -1.97 -12.46
N THR A 75 -5.66 -3.12 -12.85
CA THR A 75 -6.42 -4.28 -13.30
C THR A 75 -7.30 -4.84 -12.18
N ALA A 76 -6.77 -4.94 -10.96
CA ALA A 76 -7.54 -5.36 -9.79
C ALA A 76 -8.69 -4.38 -9.50
N LEU A 77 -8.44 -3.06 -9.57
CA LEU A 77 -9.47 -2.02 -9.44
C LEU A 77 -10.58 -2.16 -10.48
N ALA A 78 -10.21 -2.36 -11.75
CA ALA A 78 -11.16 -2.56 -12.84
C ALA A 78 -12.01 -3.81 -12.58
N ALA A 79 -11.40 -4.92 -12.19
CA ALA A 79 -12.09 -6.15 -11.87
C ALA A 79 -13.11 -5.95 -10.72
N ILE A 80 -12.71 -5.35 -9.59
CA ILE A 80 -13.59 -5.11 -8.44
C ILE A 80 -14.75 -4.19 -8.81
N SER A 81 -14.51 -3.22 -9.70
CA SER A 81 -15.53 -2.25 -10.13
C SER A 81 -16.55 -2.85 -11.10
N THR A 82 -16.15 -3.82 -11.92
CA THR A 82 -16.99 -4.41 -12.98
C THR A 82 -17.74 -5.66 -12.53
N PHE A 83 -17.19 -6.44 -11.58
CA PHE A 83 -17.88 -7.64 -11.11
C PHE A 83 -19.15 -7.29 -10.32
N SER A 84 -20.30 -7.79 -10.82
CA SER A 84 -21.61 -7.66 -10.17
C SER A 84 -21.82 -8.75 -9.11
N ASN A 85 -20.95 -8.83 -8.12
CA ASN A 85 -21.11 -9.79 -7.02
C ASN A 85 -21.76 -9.08 -5.82
N LYS A 86 -22.91 -9.56 -5.38
CA LYS A 86 -23.68 -9.02 -4.24
C LYS A 86 -22.89 -9.08 -2.93
N SER A 87 -22.02 -10.05 -2.75
CA SER A 87 -21.18 -10.19 -1.55
C SER A 87 -20.17 -9.04 -1.38
N LEU A 88 -19.74 -8.42 -2.49
CA LEU A 88 -18.87 -7.24 -2.46
C LEU A 88 -19.59 -5.97 -1.98
N ASP A 89 -20.90 -5.90 -2.14
CA ASP A 89 -21.70 -4.75 -1.73
C ASP A 89 -22.15 -4.81 -0.27
N LEU A 90 -21.90 -5.95 0.40
CA LEU A 90 -22.14 -6.11 1.83
C LEU A 90 -21.17 -5.24 2.66
N LEU A 91 -21.62 -4.85 3.86
CA LEU A 91 -20.76 -4.18 4.84
C LEU A 91 -19.64 -5.10 5.31
N LEU A 92 -18.51 -4.52 5.65
CA LEU A 92 -17.47 -5.28 6.37
C LEU A 92 -17.99 -5.77 7.72
N PRO A 93 -17.54 -6.94 8.21
CA PRO A 93 -17.98 -7.48 9.49
C PRO A 93 -17.65 -6.54 10.65
N ASN A 94 -18.41 -6.68 11.74
CA ASN A 94 -18.19 -5.91 12.96
C ASN A 94 -16.86 -6.30 13.64
N PRO A 95 -16.10 -5.30 14.13
CA PRO A 95 -16.36 -3.87 14.11
C PRO A 95 -16.08 -3.25 12.73
N THR A 96 -17.11 -2.69 12.09
CA THR A 96 -17.04 -2.21 10.71
C THR A 96 -16.11 -0.98 10.60
N PRO A 97 -15.09 -0.98 9.72
CA PRO A 97 -14.27 0.18 9.45
C PRO A 97 -15.08 1.36 8.93
N THR A 98 -14.72 2.55 9.36
CA THR A 98 -15.42 3.79 9.00
C THR A 98 -14.49 4.80 8.37
N ILE A 99 -15.05 5.63 7.49
CA ILE A 99 -14.34 6.74 6.87
C ILE A 99 -15.18 8.02 6.95
N SER A 100 -14.51 9.16 7.16
CA SER A 100 -15.15 10.47 7.06
C SER A 100 -14.90 11.05 5.66
N ILE A 101 -15.96 11.29 4.92
CA ILE A 101 -15.89 11.84 3.56
C ILE A 101 -16.70 13.11 3.45
N VAL A 102 -16.32 13.99 2.52
CA VAL A 102 -17.12 15.17 2.14
C VAL A 102 -17.88 14.82 0.87
N TYR A 103 -19.20 14.88 0.93
CA TYR A 103 -20.09 14.67 -0.19
C TYR A 103 -21.02 15.89 -0.37
N ASN A 104 -20.98 16.48 -1.56
CA ASN A 104 -21.75 17.72 -1.87
C ASN A 104 -21.56 18.84 -0.84
N GLY A 105 -20.34 19.05 -0.35
CA GLY A 105 -20.04 20.08 0.66
C GLY A 105 -20.38 19.72 2.11
N ASN A 106 -21.09 18.62 2.35
CA ASN A 106 -21.44 18.14 3.68
C ASN A 106 -20.45 17.05 4.14
N LYS A 107 -19.94 17.19 5.37
CA LYS A 107 -19.12 16.16 6.01
C LYS A 107 -20.02 15.02 6.51
N ILE A 108 -19.86 13.85 5.92
CA ILE A 108 -20.45 12.61 6.44
C ILE A 108 -19.40 11.97 7.36
N ASN A 109 -19.67 12.02 8.66
CA ASN A 109 -18.79 11.43 9.66
C ASN A 109 -19.13 9.93 9.84
N ALA A 110 -18.08 9.10 9.95
CA ALA A 110 -18.21 7.67 10.28
C ALA A 110 -19.09 6.85 9.32
N MET A 111 -18.95 7.07 8.00
CA MET A 111 -19.62 6.23 7.02
C MET A 111 -19.05 4.81 7.07
N LYS A 112 -19.90 3.81 7.29
CA LYS A 112 -19.56 2.40 7.24
C LYS A 112 -19.14 1.99 5.83
N LEU A 113 -18.07 1.22 5.70
CA LEU A 113 -17.52 0.80 4.42
C LEU A 113 -18.12 -0.53 3.97
N THR A 114 -18.53 -0.57 2.69
CA THR A 114 -18.77 -1.84 1.99
C THR A 114 -17.42 -2.43 1.57
N ARG A 115 -17.36 -3.73 1.33
CA ARG A 115 -16.13 -4.42 0.89
C ARG A 115 -15.60 -3.85 -0.41
N ARG A 116 -16.47 -3.62 -1.41
CA ARG A 116 -16.11 -3.00 -2.69
C ARG A 116 -15.42 -1.65 -2.48
N ARG A 117 -15.98 -0.78 -1.65
CA ARG A 117 -15.37 0.53 -1.35
C ARG A 117 -14.03 0.40 -0.65
N PHE A 118 -13.92 -0.50 0.32
CA PHE A 118 -12.68 -0.75 1.02
C PHE A 118 -11.56 -1.21 0.09
N LEU A 119 -11.84 -2.20 -0.76
CA LEU A 119 -10.89 -2.72 -1.74
C LEU A 119 -10.51 -1.67 -2.79
N ASN A 120 -11.46 -0.86 -3.24
CA ASN A 120 -11.17 0.24 -4.15
C ASN A 120 -10.23 1.29 -3.53
N TYR A 121 -10.40 1.65 -2.25
CA TYR A 121 -9.46 2.53 -1.57
C TYR A 121 -8.09 1.87 -1.37
N LEU A 122 -8.06 0.59 -1.05
CA LEU A 122 -6.84 -0.17 -0.83
C LEU A 122 -6.01 -0.26 -2.12
N PHE A 123 -6.58 -0.75 -3.22
CA PHE A 123 -5.86 -0.87 -4.48
C PHE A 123 -5.56 0.49 -5.13
N GLY A 124 -6.44 1.49 -4.93
CA GLY A 124 -6.17 2.87 -5.33
C GLY A 124 -4.95 3.45 -4.61
N TYR A 125 -4.84 3.23 -3.30
CA TYR A 125 -3.67 3.62 -2.51
C TYR A 125 -2.39 2.91 -2.99
N LEU A 126 -2.44 1.60 -3.22
CA LEU A 126 -1.31 0.81 -3.71
C LEU A 126 -0.83 1.28 -5.10
N THR A 127 -1.76 1.66 -5.98
CA THR A 127 -1.42 2.23 -7.29
C THR A 127 -0.63 3.53 -7.14
N VAL A 128 -1.13 4.46 -6.32
CA VAL A 128 -0.44 5.74 -6.09
C VAL A 128 0.90 5.52 -5.39
N LEU A 129 0.96 4.64 -4.39
CA LEU A 129 2.19 4.33 -3.66
C LEU A 129 3.26 3.74 -4.59
N SER A 130 2.90 2.77 -5.44
CA SER A 130 3.85 2.15 -6.39
C SER A 130 4.38 3.14 -7.42
N LEU A 131 3.53 4.02 -7.97
CA LEU A 131 3.95 5.11 -8.85
C LEU A 131 4.88 6.09 -8.14
N PHE A 132 4.51 6.50 -6.93
CA PHE A 132 5.32 7.41 -6.13
C PHE A 132 6.71 6.83 -5.86
N LEU A 133 6.79 5.58 -5.43
CA LEU A 133 8.07 4.89 -5.19
C LEU A 133 8.89 4.76 -6.49
N TYR A 134 8.26 4.45 -7.61
CA TYR A 134 8.93 4.36 -8.91
C TYR A 134 9.59 5.69 -9.32
N PHE A 135 8.82 6.80 -9.27
CA PHE A 135 9.36 8.12 -9.58
C PHE A 135 10.43 8.56 -8.60
N LEU A 136 10.28 8.23 -7.34
CA LEU A 136 11.24 8.58 -6.30
C LEU A 136 12.58 7.85 -6.50
N ILE A 137 12.59 6.59 -7.00
CA ILE A 137 13.83 5.88 -7.42
C ILE A 137 14.51 6.65 -8.56
N ILE A 138 13.76 7.03 -9.60
CA ILE A 138 14.32 7.74 -10.73
C ILE A 138 14.98 9.05 -10.27
N ILE A 139 14.29 9.81 -9.44
CA ILE A 139 14.81 11.06 -8.88
C ILE A 139 16.07 10.80 -8.05
N THR A 140 16.07 9.78 -7.19
CA THR A 140 17.22 9.43 -6.36
C THR A 140 18.42 9.01 -7.21
N GLU A 141 18.23 8.23 -8.28
CA GLU A 141 19.29 7.84 -9.22
C GLU A 141 19.88 9.07 -9.91
N LEU A 142 19.06 10.02 -10.36
CA LEU A 142 19.52 11.26 -10.98
C LEU A 142 20.38 12.10 -10.01
N PHE A 143 19.97 12.22 -8.76
CA PHE A 143 20.71 12.97 -7.74
C PHE A 143 22.03 12.29 -7.35
N ILE A 144 22.03 10.97 -7.17
CA ILE A 144 23.24 10.21 -6.81
C ILE A 144 24.19 10.11 -7.99
N GLY A 145 23.68 10.01 -9.22
CA GLY A 145 24.48 9.97 -10.46
C GLY A 145 25.13 11.32 -10.81
N SER A 146 24.53 12.42 -10.37
CA SER A 146 25.17 13.74 -10.50
C SER A 146 26.29 13.84 -9.44
N ARG A 147 27.53 14.12 -9.88
CA ARG A 147 28.72 14.30 -9.01
C ARG A 147 28.58 15.45 -7.98
N ILE A 148 27.41 16.04 -7.84
CA ILE A 148 27.11 17.17 -6.95
C ILE A 148 27.22 16.74 -5.47
N ILE A 149 27.09 15.43 -5.16
CA ILE A 149 27.10 14.93 -3.80
C ILE A 149 28.41 14.19 -3.53
N THR A 150 29.50 14.93 -3.42
CA THR A 150 30.83 14.40 -3.08
C THR A 150 31.11 14.37 -1.57
N ASN A 151 30.21 14.93 -0.74
CA ASN A 151 30.39 14.99 0.69
C ASN A 151 30.28 13.60 1.34
N LEU A 152 31.34 13.17 2.06
CA LEU A 152 31.40 11.94 2.85
C LEU A 152 30.23 11.78 3.82
N PHE A 153 29.74 12.86 4.40
CA PHE A 153 28.56 12.88 5.28
C PHE A 153 27.30 12.37 4.55
N PHE A 154 27.09 12.83 3.31
CA PHE A 154 25.92 12.41 2.54
C PHE A 154 26.02 10.93 2.13
N GLN A 155 27.21 10.45 1.77
CA GLN A 155 27.40 9.07 1.37
C GLN A 155 27.21 8.08 2.54
N ASN A 156 27.68 8.41 3.72
CA ASN A 156 27.69 7.49 4.85
C ASN A 156 26.36 7.51 5.66
N LEU A 157 25.65 8.63 5.72
CA LEU A 157 24.46 8.76 6.55
C LEU A 157 23.16 8.77 5.71
N MET A 158 23.12 9.53 4.62
CA MET A 158 21.91 9.73 3.85
C MET A 158 21.54 8.51 2.99
N LYS A 159 22.53 7.82 2.40
CA LYS A 159 22.25 6.63 1.59
C LYS A 159 21.54 5.51 2.39
N PRO A 160 22.04 5.07 3.56
CA PRO A 160 21.36 4.04 4.34
C PRO A 160 20.00 4.53 4.87
N PHE A 161 19.86 5.82 5.18
CA PHE A 161 18.59 6.40 5.62
C PHE A 161 17.52 6.38 4.51
N ILE A 162 17.90 6.79 3.30
CA ILE A 162 17.01 6.71 2.13
C ILE A 162 16.63 5.26 1.86
N LEU A 163 17.58 4.33 1.90
CA LEU A 163 17.32 2.92 1.72
C LEU A 163 16.35 2.38 2.78
N PHE A 164 16.52 2.78 4.04
CA PHE A 164 15.66 2.36 5.15
C PHE A 164 14.20 2.80 4.91
N ILE A 165 13.99 4.08 4.57
CA ILE A 165 12.64 4.60 4.26
C ILE A 165 12.04 3.86 3.06
N TYR A 166 12.83 3.65 2.02
CA TYR A 166 12.40 2.91 0.83
C TYR A 166 11.91 1.51 1.17
N THR A 167 12.70 0.80 1.94
CA THR A 167 12.42 -0.59 2.33
C THR A 167 11.13 -0.67 3.14
N ILE A 168 10.87 0.30 4.04
CA ILE A 168 9.60 0.36 4.79
C ILE A 168 8.41 0.43 3.83
N PHE A 169 8.43 1.34 2.85
CA PHE A 169 7.30 1.51 1.93
C PHE A 169 7.14 0.33 0.97
N VAL A 170 8.23 -0.33 0.57
CA VAL A 170 8.16 -1.55 -0.24
C VAL A 170 7.52 -2.69 0.57
N TRP A 171 7.92 -2.90 1.82
CA TRP A 171 7.30 -3.87 2.70
C TRP A 171 5.83 -3.53 2.97
N GLN A 172 5.51 -2.26 3.19
CA GLN A 172 4.14 -1.80 3.36
C GLN A 172 3.28 -2.15 2.15
N MET A 173 3.78 -1.89 0.94
CA MET A 173 3.11 -2.24 -0.30
C MET A 173 2.85 -3.74 -0.40
N LEU A 174 3.83 -4.59 -0.07
CA LEU A 174 3.69 -6.05 -0.09
C LEU A 174 2.66 -6.55 0.93
N PHE A 175 2.72 -6.11 2.19
CA PHE A 175 1.79 -6.55 3.23
C PHE A 175 0.36 -6.10 2.95
N ILE A 176 0.16 -4.86 2.48
CA ILE A 176 -1.18 -4.38 2.11
C ILE A 176 -1.70 -5.15 0.88
N THR A 177 -0.83 -5.50 -0.08
CA THR A 177 -1.22 -6.34 -1.22
C THR A 177 -1.69 -7.72 -0.77
N MET A 178 -0.92 -8.39 0.11
CA MET A 178 -1.30 -9.69 0.67
C MET A 178 -2.62 -9.61 1.45
N PHE A 179 -2.80 -8.54 2.23
CA PHE A 179 -4.06 -8.30 2.93
C PHE A 179 -5.24 -8.10 1.96
N GLY A 180 -5.04 -7.37 0.88
CA GLY A 180 -6.05 -7.18 -0.17
C GLY A 180 -6.41 -8.47 -0.87
N LEU A 181 -5.41 -9.30 -1.22
CA LEU A 181 -5.62 -10.62 -1.82
C LEU A 181 -6.36 -11.55 -0.87
N TYR A 182 -6.00 -11.59 0.41
CA TYR A 182 -6.73 -12.35 1.43
C TYR A 182 -8.22 -11.96 1.48
N GLN A 183 -8.51 -10.66 1.46
CA GLN A 183 -9.89 -10.18 1.47
C GLN A 183 -10.66 -10.58 0.19
N LEU A 184 -9.99 -10.65 -0.95
CA LEU A 184 -10.60 -11.07 -2.21
C LEU A 184 -10.80 -12.59 -2.28
N CYS A 185 -9.80 -13.39 -1.90
CA CYS A 185 -9.82 -14.84 -2.12
C CYS A 185 -10.64 -15.59 -1.08
N GLU A 186 -10.49 -15.25 0.19
CA GLU A 186 -11.00 -16.12 1.25
C GLU A 186 -12.32 -15.61 1.86
N ARG A 187 -12.42 -14.32 2.07
CA ARG A 187 -13.60 -13.75 2.72
C ARG A 187 -14.83 -13.69 1.84
N ILE A 188 -14.68 -13.69 0.53
CA ILE A 188 -15.82 -13.72 -0.40
C ILE A 188 -16.46 -15.11 -0.38
N HIS A 189 -15.66 -16.16 -0.35
CA HIS A 189 -16.17 -17.55 -0.32
C HIS A 189 -16.81 -17.95 1.01
N GLN A 190 -16.31 -17.46 2.14
CA GLN A 190 -16.89 -17.77 3.45
C GLN A 190 -18.35 -17.33 3.56
N ILE A 191 -18.74 -16.24 2.93
CA ILE A 191 -20.09 -15.70 3.00
C ILE A 191 -21.04 -16.43 2.05
N GLU A 192 -20.56 -16.87 0.90
CA GLU A 192 -21.36 -17.73 0.04
C GLU A 192 -21.72 -19.05 0.74
N GLN A 193 -20.82 -19.57 1.59
CA GLN A 193 -21.08 -20.76 2.41
C GLN A 193 -22.05 -20.49 3.56
N ASP A 194 -21.93 -19.34 4.23
CA ASP A 194 -22.83 -18.96 5.32
C ASP A 194 -24.25 -18.70 4.79
N ASP A 195 -24.39 -18.03 3.65
CA ASP A 195 -25.68 -17.82 2.97
C ASP A 195 -26.29 -19.13 2.45
N ALA A 196 -25.47 -20.08 2.04
CA ALA A 196 -25.93 -21.39 1.60
C ALA A 196 -26.38 -22.29 2.77
N ASN A 197 -25.74 -22.15 3.94
CA ASN A 197 -26.09 -22.88 5.15
C ASN A 197 -27.30 -22.26 5.89
N GLY A 198 -27.42 -20.93 5.91
CA GLY A 198 -28.56 -20.23 6.52
C GLY A 198 -29.88 -20.32 5.73
N LYS A 199 -29.89 -20.89 4.52
CA LYS A 199 -31.09 -21.21 3.75
C LYS A 199 -31.62 -22.63 3.97
N LYS A 200 -30.98 -23.42 4.85
CA LYS A 200 -31.38 -24.80 5.14
C LYS A 200 -32.21 -24.98 6.41
N ASP A 201 -32.46 -23.87 7.14
CA ASP A 201 -33.39 -23.80 8.28
C ASP A 201 -34.66 -23.03 7.87
#